data_81a5b68932f107db440948bc6ae18562
#
_entry.id   81a5b68932f107db440948bc6ae18562
#
_cell.length_a   1.000
_cell.length_b   1.000
_cell.length_c   1.000
_cell.angle_alpha   90.00
_cell.angle_beta   90.00
_cell.angle_gamma   90.00
#
_symmetry.space_group_name_H-M   'P 1'
#
loop_
_entity.id
_entity.type
_entity.pdbx_description
1 polymer ?
#
loop_
_entity_poly.entity_id
_entity_poly.type
_entity_poly.pdbx_seq_one_letter_code
_entity_poly.pdbx_strand_id
1 'polypeptide(L)'
;MTIKSGAKAFVSVWKEGMYVRRLLVTGGTVFVSRFIAEYFAKKGDAVYVLNRNHRPQPAQTRLIEADRHHLGDILKQQSFDAVLDITAYTAKDVDDLLDGLGTLHRSFQDYVLISSGAVYPETLPRPFSETQQTGENQCWGAYGTNKIEAEKALFKRVPNAYVLRPPYLYGPLNNVYREAFVFDCADSGHTFYLPRNGEMKLQFFHVRDLCRCIEAILAHHPSERIYNVGNETCVSVREWVELCYRTAGRTAEFAHVHGVRSQWEYFCFHDYEYQLDVTRQSELITDTIPLEEGLREAYLWYCGHKEEVNRKGYLAYIDEQLRAI
;
A
#
# COMPACT_ATOMS: atom_id res chain seq x y z
N MET A 1 -0.12 -33.44 43.26
CA MET A 1 0.47 -32.12 42.93
C MET A 1 0.10 -31.87 41.46
N THR A 2 -1.01 -31.16 41.26
CA THR A 2 -1.64 -31.01 39.93
C THR A 2 -1.22 -29.69 39.35
N ILE A 3 -0.42 -29.74 38.26
CA ILE A 3 0.00 -28.53 37.55
C ILE A 3 -1.21 -28.05 36.72
N LYS A 4 -1.82 -26.95 37.13
CA LYS A 4 -2.82 -26.26 36.30
C LYS A 4 -2.09 -25.51 35.20
N SER A 5 -2.22 -25.97 33.95
CA SER A 5 -1.83 -25.22 32.76
C SER A 5 -2.75 -24.00 32.64
N GLY A 6 -2.21 -22.82 32.93
CA GLY A 6 -2.92 -21.56 32.69
C GLY A 6 -2.88 -21.18 31.21
N ALA A 7 -3.82 -21.68 30.42
CA ALA A 7 -4.12 -21.08 29.13
C ALA A 7 -4.66 -19.66 29.42
N LYS A 8 -3.89 -18.62 29.03
CA LYS A 8 -4.41 -17.25 29.02
C LYS A 8 -5.56 -17.19 28.03
N ALA A 9 -6.77 -17.00 28.53
CA ALA A 9 -7.96 -16.87 27.71
C ALA A 9 -7.79 -15.67 26.78
N PHE A 10 -8.05 -15.86 25.50
CA PHE A 10 -8.27 -14.77 24.56
C PHE A 10 -9.39 -13.89 25.12
N VAL A 11 -9.07 -12.64 25.43
CA VAL A 11 -10.09 -11.68 25.90
C VAL A 11 -10.82 -11.19 24.65
N SER A 12 -11.88 -11.89 24.27
CA SER A 12 -12.79 -11.43 23.23
C SER A 12 -13.53 -10.19 23.71
N VAL A 13 -13.59 -9.16 22.87
CA VAL A 13 -14.37 -7.95 23.13
C VAL A 13 -15.73 -8.14 22.46
N TRP A 14 -16.82 -8.10 23.24
CA TRP A 14 -18.19 -8.22 22.76
C TRP A 14 -18.85 -6.84 22.74
N LYS A 15 -19.47 -6.47 21.62
CA LYS A 15 -20.36 -5.32 21.52
C LYS A 15 -21.75 -5.86 21.15
N GLU A 16 -22.73 -5.66 22.05
CA GLU A 16 -24.12 -6.11 21.85
C GLU A 16 -24.28 -7.61 21.49
N GLY A 17 -23.43 -8.48 22.07
CA GLY A 17 -23.48 -9.92 21.81
C GLY A 17 -22.75 -10.40 20.54
N MET A 18 -22.13 -9.51 19.77
CA MET A 18 -21.31 -9.86 18.60
C MET A 18 -19.81 -9.83 18.93
N TYR A 19 -19.07 -10.78 18.33
CA TYR A 19 -17.62 -10.82 18.40
C TYR A 19 -17.02 -9.63 17.64
N VAL A 20 -16.15 -8.84 18.32
CA VAL A 20 -15.44 -7.71 17.71
C VAL A 20 -13.98 -8.09 17.54
N ARG A 21 -13.52 -8.20 16.28
CA ARG A 21 -12.12 -8.49 15.97
C ARG A 21 -11.21 -7.38 16.47
N ARG A 22 -10.05 -7.77 16.96
CA ARG A 22 -8.98 -6.87 17.41
C ARG A 22 -7.86 -6.88 16.35
N LEU A 23 -7.67 -5.78 15.68
CA LEU A 23 -6.68 -5.65 14.60
C LEU A 23 -5.56 -4.72 15.03
N LEU A 24 -4.30 -5.18 14.89
CA LEU A 24 -3.12 -4.32 15.02
C LEU A 24 -2.72 -3.84 13.63
N VAL A 25 -2.69 -2.53 13.42
CA VAL A 25 -2.26 -1.88 12.17
C VAL A 25 -0.99 -1.10 12.44
N THR A 26 0.11 -1.42 11.76
CA THR A 26 1.34 -0.64 11.88
C THR A 26 1.24 0.66 11.08
N GLY A 27 1.65 1.78 11.67
CA GLY A 27 1.47 3.13 11.13
C GLY A 27 0.10 3.71 11.45
N GLY A 28 -0.84 3.70 10.52
CA GLY A 28 -2.23 4.14 10.73
C GLY A 28 -2.48 5.62 10.53
N THR A 29 -1.50 6.44 10.16
CA THR A 29 -1.66 7.90 10.05
C THR A 29 -1.43 8.50 8.67
N VAL A 30 -0.94 7.71 7.72
CA VAL A 30 -0.63 8.16 6.35
C VAL A 30 -1.13 7.15 5.33
N PHE A 31 -1.74 7.63 4.29
CA PHE A 31 -2.24 6.94 3.10
C PHE A 31 -2.73 5.50 3.37
N VAL A 32 -2.01 4.48 2.86
CA VAL A 32 -2.43 3.07 2.91
C VAL A 32 -2.77 2.62 4.34
N SER A 33 -1.87 2.90 5.29
CA SER A 33 -2.08 2.47 6.68
C SER A 33 -3.23 3.21 7.36
N ARG A 34 -3.42 4.50 7.05
CA ARG A 34 -4.56 5.30 7.53
C ARG A 34 -5.86 4.80 6.93
N PHE A 35 -5.90 4.56 5.61
CA PHE A 35 -7.10 4.07 4.94
C PHE A 35 -7.52 2.71 5.48
N ILE A 36 -6.58 1.78 5.65
CA ILE A 36 -6.84 0.46 6.25
C ILE A 36 -7.39 0.60 7.67
N ALA A 37 -6.77 1.42 8.52
CA ALA A 37 -7.23 1.64 9.89
C ALA A 37 -8.66 2.20 9.93
N GLU A 38 -8.96 3.22 9.11
CA GLU A 38 -10.31 3.81 9.02
C GLU A 38 -11.34 2.83 8.43
N TYR A 39 -10.95 2.03 7.44
CA TYR A 39 -11.83 1.05 6.80
C TYR A 39 -12.34 0.01 7.80
N PHE A 40 -11.43 -0.64 8.51
CA PHE A 40 -11.80 -1.67 9.48
C PHE A 40 -12.49 -1.09 10.72
N ALA A 41 -12.09 0.10 11.19
CA ALA A 41 -12.77 0.78 12.29
C ALA A 41 -14.23 1.11 11.93
N LYS A 42 -14.49 1.60 10.72
CA LYS A 42 -15.85 1.86 10.21
C LYS A 42 -16.69 0.58 10.09
N LYS A 43 -16.07 -0.57 9.87
CA LYS A 43 -16.75 -1.88 9.86
C LYS A 43 -17.04 -2.43 11.27
N GLY A 44 -16.57 -1.76 12.31
CA GLY A 44 -16.84 -2.12 13.70
C GLY A 44 -15.74 -2.94 14.38
N ASP A 45 -14.61 -3.16 13.71
CA ASP A 45 -13.44 -3.80 14.31
C ASP A 45 -12.78 -2.90 15.37
N ALA A 46 -12.19 -3.50 16.41
CA ALA A 46 -11.37 -2.80 17.39
C ALA A 46 -9.96 -2.62 16.83
N VAL A 47 -9.72 -1.51 16.14
CA VAL A 47 -8.45 -1.22 15.45
C VAL A 47 -7.48 -0.52 16.42
N TYR A 48 -6.31 -1.13 16.58
CA TYR A 48 -5.17 -0.58 17.30
C TYR A 48 -4.11 -0.13 16.29
N VAL A 49 -3.70 1.12 16.35
CA VAL A 49 -2.65 1.67 15.46
C VAL A 49 -1.36 1.81 16.24
N LEU A 50 -0.28 1.21 15.73
CA LEU A 50 1.05 1.26 16.33
C LEU A 50 1.91 2.30 15.61
N ASN A 51 2.20 3.42 16.25
CA ASN A 51 3.05 4.48 15.71
C ASN A 51 3.59 5.39 16.81
N ARG A 52 4.49 6.32 16.43
CA ARG A 52 5.18 7.26 17.33
C ARG A 52 4.39 8.54 17.64
N ASN A 53 3.11 8.57 17.33
CA ASN A 53 2.17 9.68 17.65
C ASN A 53 2.61 11.07 17.11
N HIS A 54 3.26 11.11 15.94
CA HIS A 54 3.70 12.38 15.33
C HIS A 54 2.60 13.06 14.51
N ARG A 55 1.44 12.41 14.33
CA ARG A 55 0.30 12.90 13.54
C ARG A 55 -1.02 12.57 14.24
N PRO A 56 -2.09 13.31 13.97
CA PRO A 56 -3.43 12.97 14.46
C PRO A 56 -3.80 11.53 14.10
N GLN A 57 -4.41 10.82 15.04
CA GLN A 57 -4.83 9.44 14.85
C GLN A 57 -6.18 9.39 14.11
N PRO A 58 -6.45 8.35 13.30
CA PRO A 58 -7.75 8.16 12.70
C PRO A 58 -8.86 8.03 13.74
N ALA A 59 -10.04 8.53 13.42
CA ALA A 59 -11.20 8.38 14.31
C ALA A 59 -11.52 6.91 14.58
N GLN A 60 -12.05 6.61 15.76
CA GLN A 60 -12.45 5.27 16.20
C GLN A 60 -11.30 4.25 16.30
N THR A 61 -10.04 4.68 16.23
CA THR A 61 -8.89 3.81 16.46
C THR A 61 -8.31 4.01 17.87
N ARG A 62 -7.51 3.06 18.33
CA ARG A 62 -6.81 3.09 19.61
C ARG A 62 -5.32 3.16 19.37
N LEU A 63 -4.67 4.19 19.87
CA LEU A 63 -3.21 4.35 19.73
C LEU A 63 -2.48 3.39 20.68
N ILE A 64 -1.49 2.70 20.14
CA ILE A 64 -0.36 2.13 20.87
C ILE A 64 0.85 2.99 20.49
N GLU A 65 1.18 3.94 21.37
CA GLU A 65 2.31 4.85 21.13
C GLU A 65 3.62 4.14 21.41
N ALA A 66 4.35 3.82 20.37
CA ALA A 66 5.67 3.21 20.46
C ALA A 66 6.46 3.35 19.16
N ASP A 67 7.78 3.26 19.25
CA ASP A 67 8.65 2.98 18.12
C ASP A 67 8.68 1.46 17.91
N ARG A 68 8.43 0.97 16.68
CA ARG A 68 8.44 -0.47 16.38
C ARG A 68 9.78 -1.13 16.68
N HIS A 69 10.87 -0.37 16.69
CA HIS A 69 12.22 -0.87 17.00
C HIS A 69 12.53 -0.88 18.52
N HIS A 70 11.63 -0.36 19.36
CA HIS A 70 11.81 -0.24 20.80
C HIS A 70 10.49 -0.54 21.56
N LEU A 71 9.86 -1.67 21.22
CA LEU A 71 8.53 -2.02 21.76
C LEU A 71 8.54 -2.44 23.23
N GLY A 72 9.66 -2.95 23.74
CA GLY A 72 9.71 -3.48 25.11
C GLY A 72 8.61 -4.51 25.35
N ASP A 73 7.81 -4.28 26.38
CA ASP A 73 6.73 -5.21 26.79
C ASP A 73 5.32 -4.72 26.42
N ILE A 74 5.20 -3.58 25.71
CA ILE A 74 3.91 -2.93 25.45
C ILE A 74 2.90 -3.82 24.71
N LEU A 75 3.38 -4.73 23.85
CA LEU A 75 2.54 -5.67 23.10
C LEU A 75 2.42 -7.04 23.76
N LYS A 76 3.30 -7.42 24.71
CA LYS A 76 3.35 -8.78 25.28
C LYS A 76 2.08 -9.18 26.04
N GLN A 77 1.31 -8.21 26.53
CA GLN A 77 0.05 -8.46 27.23
C GLN A 77 -1.18 -8.24 26.34
N GLN A 78 -0.97 -7.91 25.07
CA GLN A 78 -2.02 -7.72 24.08
C GLN A 78 -2.27 -9.02 23.32
N SER A 79 -3.50 -9.17 22.82
CA SER A 79 -3.84 -10.20 21.86
C SER A 79 -4.62 -9.57 20.73
N PHE A 80 -4.37 -10.01 19.51
CA PHE A 80 -5.02 -9.52 18.31
C PHE A 80 -5.56 -10.71 17.50
N ASP A 81 -6.64 -10.51 16.75
CA ASP A 81 -7.09 -11.51 15.79
C ASP A 81 -6.19 -11.44 14.54
N ALA A 82 -5.78 -10.24 14.15
CA ALA A 82 -4.84 -10.10 13.06
C ALA A 82 -3.85 -8.94 13.28
N VAL A 83 -2.65 -9.11 12.69
CA VAL A 83 -1.63 -8.08 12.52
C VAL A 83 -1.62 -7.68 11.04
N LEU A 84 -1.89 -6.42 10.76
CA LEU A 84 -1.81 -5.81 9.43
C LEU A 84 -0.54 -4.96 9.41
N ASP A 85 0.53 -5.52 8.84
CA ASP A 85 1.83 -4.83 8.82
C ASP A 85 2.04 -4.09 7.51
N ILE A 86 1.78 -2.79 7.55
CA ILE A 86 1.82 -1.90 6.40
C ILE A 86 3.17 -1.21 6.28
N THR A 87 3.86 -1.00 7.40
CA THR A 87 5.07 -0.18 7.48
C THR A 87 6.36 -0.98 7.66
N ALA A 88 6.35 -2.29 7.42
CA ALA A 88 7.57 -3.07 7.34
C ALA A 88 8.24 -2.89 5.98
N TYR A 89 9.41 -2.30 5.97
CA TYR A 89 10.25 -2.10 4.78
C TYR A 89 11.45 -3.03 4.75
N THR A 90 11.89 -3.54 5.90
CA THR A 90 13.09 -4.36 6.06
C THR A 90 12.80 -5.62 6.89
N ALA A 91 13.72 -6.61 6.84
CA ALA A 91 13.68 -7.77 7.74
C ALA A 91 13.63 -7.34 9.21
N LYS A 92 14.43 -6.32 9.58
CA LYS A 92 14.46 -5.80 10.95
C LYS A 92 13.10 -5.26 11.41
N ASP A 93 12.35 -4.61 10.53
CA ASP A 93 11.01 -4.13 10.86
C ASP A 93 10.08 -5.28 11.26
N VAL A 94 10.15 -6.40 10.55
CA VAL A 94 9.37 -7.60 10.84
C VAL A 94 9.83 -8.26 12.13
N ASP A 95 11.14 -8.46 12.29
CA ASP A 95 11.71 -9.12 13.46
C ASP A 95 11.40 -8.35 14.75
N ASP A 96 11.61 -7.04 14.77
CA ASP A 96 11.35 -6.20 15.94
C ASP A 96 9.87 -6.20 16.34
N LEU A 97 8.95 -6.19 15.37
CA LEU A 97 7.51 -6.29 15.66
C LEU A 97 7.15 -7.66 16.26
N LEU A 98 7.67 -8.74 15.64
CA LEU A 98 7.40 -10.10 16.14
C LEU A 98 8.03 -10.35 17.53
N ASP A 99 9.21 -9.78 17.82
CA ASP A 99 9.82 -9.83 19.14
C ASP A 99 8.98 -9.08 20.18
N GLY A 100 8.45 -7.91 19.82
CA GLY A 100 7.55 -7.13 20.66
C GLY A 100 6.23 -7.84 20.96
N LEU A 101 5.69 -8.59 19.97
CA LEU A 101 4.49 -9.41 20.14
C LEU A 101 4.72 -10.64 21.02
N GLY A 102 5.97 -11.12 21.10
CA GLY A 102 6.38 -12.25 21.95
C GLY A 102 6.10 -13.62 21.34
N THR A 103 6.97 -14.59 21.66
CA THR A 103 6.97 -15.93 21.05
C THR A 103 6.17 -16.97 21.83
N LEU A 104 5.80 -16.72 23.09
CA LEU A 104 5.36 -17.77 24.01
C LEU A 104 3.90 -18.23 23.86
N HIS A 105 3.05 -17.46 23.24
CA HIS A 105 1.70 -17.86 22.77
C HIS A 105 1.34 -16.89 21.68
N ARG A 106 0.99 -17.39 20.49
CA ARG A 106 0.59 -16.55 19.36
C ARG A 106 -0.32 -15.42 19.84
N SER A 107 0.23 -14.22 19.92
CA SER A 107 -0.51 -13.02 20.29
C SER A 107 -1.47 -12.57 19.17
N PHE A 108 -1.51 -13.31 18.06
CA PHE A 108 -2.37 -13.09 16.89
C PHE A 108 -2.69 -14.41 16.19
N GLN A 109 -3.77 -14.45 15.41
CA GLN A 109 -4.17 -15.57 14.56
C GLN A 109 -3.60 -15.42 13.15
N ASP A 110 -3.79 -14.24 12.56
CA ASP A 110 -3.36 -13.92 11.21
C ASP A 110 -2.30 -12.83 11.18
N TYR A 111 -1.42 -12.90 10.19
CA TYR A 111 -0.47 -11.84 9.88
C TYR A 111 -0.53 -11.55 8.39
N VAL A 112 -0.82 -10.31 8.01
CA VAL A 112 -0.85 -9.83 6.64
C VAL A 112 0.20 -8.74 6.46
N LEU A 113 1.21 -9.03 5.64
CA LEU A 113 2.24 -8.07 5.25
C LEU A 113 1.86 -7.40 3.92
N ILE A 114 1.87 -6.08 3.89
CA ILE A 114 1.82 -5.35 2.62
C ILE A 114 3.25 -5.20 2.09
N SER A 115 3.57 -6.06 1.12
CA SER A 115 4.82 -6.03 0.38
C SER A 115 4.70 -5.11 -0.85
N SER A 116 5.28 -5.46 -1.97
CA SER A 116 5.24 -4.70 -3.23
C SER A 116 5.60 -5.60 -4.41
N GLY A 117 5.06 -5.34 -5.60
CA GLY A 117 5.58 -5.94 -6.81
C GLY A 117 7.01 -5.49 -7.18
N ALA A 118 7.58 -4.49 -6.48
CA ALA A 118 8.99 -4.12 -6.61
C ALA A 118 9.99 -5.24 -6.23
N VAL A 119 9.49 -6.36 -5.69
CA VAL A 119 10.28 -7.57 -5.41
C VAL A 119 10.69 -8.34 -6.66
N TYR A 120 10.08 -8.07 -7.81
CA TYR A 120 10.40 -8.74 -9.07
C TYR A 120 11.48 -7.96 -9.84
N PRO A 121 12.54 -8.66 -10.34
CA PRO A 121 13.49 -8.04 -11.28
C PRO A 121 12.78 -7.50 -12.52
N GLU A 122 13.13 -6.28 -12.95
CA GLU A 122 12.57 -5.66 -14.16
C GLU A 122 12.89 -6.43 -15.45
N THR A 123 13.88 -7.32 -15.41
CA THR A 123 14.33 -8.14 -16.53
C THR A 123 13.49 -9.39 -16.77
N LEU A 124 12.62 -9.75 -15.83
CA LEU A 124 11.74 -10.91 -15.97
C LEU A 124 10.65 -10.66 -17.02
N PRO A 125 10.15 -11.73 -17.66
CA PRO A 125 9.00 -11.62 -18.55
C PRO A 125 7.76 -11.18 -17.78
N ARG A 126 7.02 -10.25 -18.34
CA ARG A 126 5.75 -9.71 -17.81
C ARG A 126 4.55 -10.42 -18.41
N PRO A 127 3.41 -10.48 -17.69
CA PRO A 127 3.22 -9.99 -16.32
C PRO A 127 3.97 -10.83 -15.28
N PHE A 128 4.40 -10.20 -14.16
CA PHE A 128 5.10 -10.89 -13.08
C PHE A 128 4.13 -11.74 -12.26
N SER A 129 4.36 -13.04 -12.14
CA SER A 129 3.54 -13.96 -11.34
C SER A 129 4.20 -14.27 -9.99
N GLU A 130 3.39 -14.73 -9.02
CA GLU A 130 3.86 -15.08 -7.66
C GLU A 130 4.86 -16.24 -7.65
N THR A 131 4.89 -17.06 -8.72
CA THR A 131 5.81 -18.18 -8.88
C THR A 131 7.17 -17.77 -9.42
N GLN A 132 7.32 -16.57 -9.95
CA GLN A 132 8.59 -16.06 -10.44
C GLN A 132 9.54 -15.74 -9.29
N GLN A 133 10.83 -15.91 -9.56
CA GLN A 133 11.88 -15.64 -8.58
C GLN A 133 11.94 -14.14 -8.27
N THR A 134 11.91 -13.81 -6.98
CA THR A 134 12.17 -12.44 -6.51
C THR A 134 13.66 -12.12 -6.58
N GLY A 135 14.01 -10.87 -6.80
CA GLY A 135 15.41 -10.44 -6.93
C GLY A 135 15.56 -8.93 -7.03
N GLU A 136 16.79 -8.49 -7.25
CA GLU A 136 17.11 -7.08 -7.40
C GLU A 136 16.36 -6.48 -8.59
N ASN A 137 15.87 -5.27 -8.40
CA ASN A 137 15.22 -4.44 -9.42
C ASN A 137 15.95 -3.08 -9.42
N GLN A 138 16.56 -2.73 -10.56
CA GLN A 138 17.39 -1.52 -10.65
C GLN A 138 16.58 -0.23 -10.46
N CYS A 139 15.31 -0.23 -10.86
CA CYS A 139 14.44 0.93 -10.69
C CYS A 139 14.07 1.17 -9.23
N TRP A 140 13.93 0.11 -8.43
CA TRP A 140 13.52 0.19 -7.02
C TRP A 140 14.70 0.08 -6.04
N GLY A 141 15.86 -0.41 -6.48
CA GLY A 141 17.08 -0.53 -5.68
C GLY A 141 16.83 -1.20 -4.33
N ALA A 142 17.35 -0.61 -3.27
CA ALA A 142 17.22 -1.14 -1.91
C ALA A 142 15.78 -1.32 -1.44
N TYR A 143 14.81 -0.58 -1.97
CA TYR A 143 13.40 -0.76 -1.59
C TYR A 143 12.90 -2.17 -1.94
N GLY A 144 13.14 -2.64 -3.17
CA GLY A 144 12.73 -3.96 -3.62
C GLY A 144 13.43 -5.08 -2.84
N THR A 145 14.75 -5.02 -2.72
CA THR A 145 15.54 -6.03 -1.99
C THR A 145 15.20 -6.10 -0.50
N ASN A 146 14.97 -4.95 0.14
CA ASN A 146 14.54 -4.89 1.54
C ASN A 146 13.16 -5.53 1.75
N LYS A 147 12.20 -5.32 0.82
CA LYS A 147 10.89 -5.99 0.89
C LYS A 147 11.03 -7.51 0.76
N ILE A 148 11.93 -8.01 -0.11
CA ILE A 148 12.23 -9.44 -0.21
C ILE A 148 12.72 -10.00 1.13
N GLU A 149 13.66 -9.31 1.77
CA GLU A 149 14.19 -9.76 3.07
C GLU A 149 13.12 -9.68 4.17
N ALA A 150 12.21 -8.71 4.13
CA ALA A 150 11.07 -8.65 5.03
C ALA A 150 10.11 -9.84 4.86
N GLU A 151 9.79 -10.23 3.62
CA GLU A 151 8.99 -11.43 3.33
C GLU A 151 9.67 -12.70 3.86
N LYS A 152 10.98 -12.87 3.61
CA LYS A 152 11.76 -14.02 4.10
C LYS A 152 11.80 -14.09 5.63
N ALA A 153 12.02 -12.95 6.30
CA ALA A 153 12.01 -12.87 7.76
C ALA A 153 10.63 -13.26 8.32
N LEU A 154 9.56 -12.78 7.70
CA LEU A 154 8.20 -13.12 8.10
C LEU A 154 7.93 -14.61 7.98
N PHE A 155 8.14 -15.22 6.81
CA PHE A 155 7.85 -16.63 6.59
C PHE A 155 8.71 -17.56 7.44
N LYS A 156 9.94 -17.16 7.76
CA LYS A 156 10.79 -17.92 8.69
C LYS A 156 10.17 -18.05 10.09
N ARG A 157 9.46 -17.03 10.56
CA ARG A 157 8.88 -16.96 11.92
C ARG A 157 7.38 -17.28 11.94
N VAL A 158 6.66 -16.93 10.88
CA VAL A 158 5.20 -17.09 10.72
C VAL A 158 4.93 -17.74 9.36
N PRO A 159 5.15 -19.07 9.21
CA PRO A 159 5.01 -19.76 7.91
C PRO A 159 3.62 -19.65 7.29
N ASN A 160 2.58 -19.41 8.08
CA ASN A 160 1.20 -19.24 7.63
C ASN A 160 0.78 -17.78 7.44
N ALA A 161 1.71 -16.82 7.47
CA ALA A 161 1.43 -15.44 7.17
C ALA A 161 0.98 -15.25 5.72
N TYR A 162 0.33 -14.13 5.45
CA TYR A 162 -0.06 -13.69 4.11
C TYR A 162 0.77 -12.49 3.67
N VAL A 163 1.08 -12.46 2.38
CA VAL A 163 1.81 -11.37 1.74
C VAL A 163 1.00 -10.87 0.55
N LEU A 164 0.70 -9.58 0.52
CA LEU A 164 0.10 -8.92 -0.63
C LEU A 164 1.15 -8.07 -1.33
N ARG A 165 1.32 -8.26 -2.64
CA ARG A 165 2.26 -7.53 -3.51
C ARG A 165 1.49 -6.62 -4.46
N PRO A 166 1.14 -5.39 -4.05
CA PRO A 166 0.46 -4.44 -4.92
C PRO A 166 1.41 -3.77 -5.92
N PRO A 167 0.87 -3.26 -7.06
CA PRO A 167 1.53 -2.32 -7.94
C PRO A 167 1.44 -0.89 -7.37
N TYR A 168 1.13 0.12 -8.18
CA TYR A 168 0.90 1.49 -7.71
C TYR A 168 -0.45 1.60 -7.01
N LEU A 169 -0.42 1.71 -5.68
CA LEU A 169 -1.63 1.99 -4.89
C LEU A 169 -2.05 3.45 -5.10
N TYR A 170 -3.35 3.68 -5.25
CA TYR A 170 -3.95 5.00 -5.42
C TYR A 170 -5.30 5.10 -4.69
N GLY A 171 -5.87 6.30 -4.65
CA GLY A 171 -7.17 6.57 -4.05
C GLY A 171 -7.13 7.68 -2.98
N PRO A 172 -8.19 7.84 -2.19
CA PRO A 172 -8.24 8.85 -1.12
C PRO A 172 -7.10 8.68 -0.12
N LEU A 173 -6.68 9.78 0.51
CA LEU A 173 -5.56 9.87 1.46
C LEU A 173 -4.17 9.68 0.83
N ASN A 174 -4.06 9.53 -0.51
CA ASN A 174 -2.77 9.41 -1.15
C ASN A 174 -2.03 10.75 -1.18
N ASN A 175 -1.05 10.87 -0.30
CA ASN A 175 -0.20 12.05 -0.20
C ASN A 175 1.07 11.97 -1.07
N VAL A 176 1.26 10.89 -1.83
CA VAL A 176 2.36 10.77 -2.78
C VAL A 176 2.04 11.61 -4.02
N TYR A 177 3.03 12.37 -4.49
CA TYR A 177 2.85 13.27 -5.64
C TYR A 177 2.84 12.51 -6.97
N ARG A 178 1.75 11.78 -7.21
CA ARG A 178 1.45 11.01 -8.43
C ARG A 178 0.21 11.57 -9.11
N GLU A 179 -0.99 11.04 -8.82
CA GLU A 179 -2.24 11.63 -9.34
C GLU A 179 -2.40 13.09 -8.95
N ALA A 180 -1.97 13.47 -7.74
CA ALA A 180 -1.99 14.86 -7.30
C ALA A 180 -1.10 15.78 -8.16
N PHE A 181 0.00 15.29 -8.72
CA PHE A 181 0.80 16.02 -9.70
C PHE A 181 0.02 16.30 -10.98
N VAL A 182 -0.69 15.30 -11.49
CA VAL A 182 -1.51 15.47 -12.70
C VAL A 182 -2.71 16.38 -12.42
N PHE A 183 -3.29 16.29 -11.23
CA PHE A 183 -4.36 17.20 -10.80
C PHE A 183 -3.86 18.64 -10.66
N ASP A 184 -2.66 18.87 -10.11
CA ASP A 184 -2.05 20.22 -10.08
C ASP A 184 -1.86 20.77 -11.52
N CYS A 185 -1.40 19.93 -12.47
CA CYS A 185 -1.30 20.31 -13.88
C CYS A 185 -2.67 20.65 -14.48
N ALA A 186 -3.68 19.81 -14.27
CA ALA A 186 -5.02 20.01 -14.80
C ALA A 186 -5.69 21.26 -14.22
N ASP A 187 -5.63 21.48 -12.91
CA ASP A 187 -6.22 22.64 -12.22
C ASP A 187 -5.58 23.95 -12.68
N SER A 188 -4.28 23.96 -12.97
CA SER A 188 -3.53 25.14 -13.44
C SER A 188 -3.54 25.33 -14.95
N GLY A 189 -4.15 24.40 -15.71
CA GLY A 189 -4.20 24.47 -17.18
C GLY A 189 -2.83 24.28 -17.85
N HIS A 190 -1.93 23.54 -17.22
CA HIS A 190 -0.61 23.24 -17.79
C HIS A 190 -0.72 22.19 -18.90
N THR A 191 0.04 22.39 -19.99
CA THR A 191 0.40 21.31 -20.92
C THR A 191 1.13 20.20 -20.16
N PHE A 192 0.73 18.94 -20.34
CA PHE A 192 1.38 17.82 -19.67
C PHE A 192 2.56 17.29 -20.50
N TYR A 193 3.72 17.20 -19.86
CA TYR A 193 4.96 16.73 -20.48
C TYR A 193 5.08 15.22 -20.34
N LEU A 194 4.68 14.49 -21.41
CA LEU A 194 4.73 13.04 -21.47
C LEU A 194 6.15 12.51 -21.64
N PRO A 195 6.56 11.49 -20.87
CA PRO A 195 7.77 10.75 -21.16
C PRO A 195 7.66 10.05 -22.53
N ARG A 196 8.58 10.32 -23.45
CA ARG A 196 8.62 9.72 -24.79
C ARG A 196 7.28 9.89 -25.53
N ASN A 197 6.66 8.77 -25.96
CA ASN A 197 5.35 8.75 -26.63
C ASN A 197 4.16 8.60 -25.66
N GLY A 198 4.41 8.36 -24.37
CA GLY A 198 3.37 8.15 -23.36
C GLY A 198 2.74 6.75 -23.34
N GLU A 199 3.29 5.78 -24.10
CA GLU A 199 2.70 4.44 -24.27
C GLU A 199 3.11 3.44 -23.19
N MET A 200 4.09 3.77 -22.33
CA MET A 200 4.50 2.92 -21.22
C MET A 200 3.31 2.54 -20.36
N LYS A 201 3.15 1.24 -20.08
CA LYS A 201 2.01 0.73 -19.34
C LYS A 201 2.24 0.80 -17.84
N LEU A 202 1.19 1.22 -17.12
CA LEU A 202 1.11 1.31 -15.66
C LEU A 202 -0.03 0.44 -15.15
N GLN A 203 0.17 -0.18 -14.01
CA GLN A 203 -0.87 -0.91 -13.29
C GLN A 203 -1.15 -0.23 -11.96
N PHE A 204 -2.43 -0.09 -11.65
CA PHE A 204 -2.90 0.55 -10.45
C PHE A 204 -3.73 -0.42 -9.60
N PHE A 205 -3.86 -0.12 -8.31
CA PHE A 205 -4.78 -0.81 -7.44
C PHE A 205 -5.38 0.14 -6.42
N HIS A 206 -6.69 0.19 -6.34
CA HIS A 206 -7.36 1.09 -5.42
C HIS A 206 -7.18 0.62 -3.97
N VAL A 207 -6.90 1.55 -3.06
CA VAL A 207 -6.61 1.23 -1.65
C VAL A 207 -7.81 0.54 -0.95
N ARG A 208 -9.05 0.77 -1.39
CA ARG A 208 -10.23 0.07 -0.89
C ARG A 208 -10.25 -1.40 -1.32
N ASP A 209 -9.82 -1.72 -2.54
CA ASP A 209 -9.74 -3.10 -3.00
C ASP A 209 -8.63 -3.87 -2.27
N LEU A 210 -7.53 -3.20 -1.90
CA LEU A 210 -6.56 -3.78 -0.99
C LEU A 210 -7.19 -4.15 0.37
N CYS A 211 -8.06 -3.29 0.92
CA CYS A 211 -8.80 -3.62 2.14
C CYS A 211 -9.75 -4.81 1.94
N ARG A 212 -10.42 -4.92 0.79
CA ARG A 212 -11.28 -6.06 0.44
C ARG A 212 -10.49 -7.37 0.36
N CYS A 213 -9.28 -7.33 -0.23
CA CYS A 213 -8.38 -8.49 -0.22
C CYS A 213 -8.00 -8.92 1.20
N ILE A 214 -7.61 -7.97 2.05
CA ILE A 214 -7.32 -8.25 3.47
C ILE A 214 -8.54 -8.86 4.16
N GLU A 215 -9.71 -8.28 3.95
CA GLU A 215 -10.97 -8.78 4.54
C GLU A 215 -11.27 -10.23 4.10
N ALA A 216 -11.09 -10.55 2.82
CA ALA A 216 -11.26 -11.90 2.29
C ALA A 216 -10.27 -12.89 2.92
N ILE A 217 -9.00 -12.51 3.07
CA ILE A 217 -7.99 -13.31 3.76
C ILE A 217 -8.42 -13.63 5.19
N LEU A 218 -8.84 -12.61 5.95
CA LEU A 218 -9.24 -12.77 7.36
C LEU A 218 -10.55 -13.55 7.52
N ALA A 219 -11.40 -13.58 6.49
CA ALA A 219 -12.67 -14.31 6.51
C ALA A 219 -12.55 -15.77 6.06
N HIS A 220 -11.71 -16.04 5.08
CA HIS A 220 -11.70 -17.31 4.37
C HIS A 220 -10.43 -18.13 4.57
N HIS A 221 -9.34 -17.53 5.05
CA HIS A 221 -8.04 -18.17 5.28
C HIS A 221 -7.59 -19.03 4.08
N PRO A 222 -7.45 -18.46 2.87
CA PRO A 222 -7.12 -19.21 1.68
C PRO A 222 -5.79 -19.96 1.82
N SER A 223 -5.60 -21.01 1.01
CA SER A 223 -4.40 -21.87 1.08
C SER A 223 -3.14 -21.18 0.60
N GLU A 224 -3.26 -20.35 -0.43
CA GLU A 224 -2.16 -19.56 -0.96
C GLU A 224 -1.73 -18.48 0.03
N ARG A 225 -0.44 -18.18 0.06
CA ARG A 225 0.13 -17.25 1.06
C ARG A 225 0.67 -15.97 0.46
N ILE A 226 0.87 -15.93 -0.84
CA ILE A 226 1.37 -14.77 -1.58
C ILE A 226 0.40 -14.46 -2.71
N TYR A 227 -0.03 -13.22 -2.76
CA TYR A 227 -0.93 -12.70 -3.79
C TYR A 227 -0.35 -11.43 -4.42
N ASN A 228 -0.17 -11.45 -5.71
CA ASN A 228 -0.13 -10.22 -6.48
C ASN A 228 -1.55 -9.65 -6.51
N VAL A 229 -1.69 -8.36 -6.27
CA VAL A 229 -2.99 -7.68 -6.30
C VAL A 229 -2.89 -6.42 -7.16
N GLY A 230 -3.93 -6.15 -7.96
CA GLY A 230 -3.92 -5.04 -8.90
C GLY A 230 -5.18 -5.02 -9.75
N ASN A 231 -5.38 -3.95 -10.51
CA ASN A 231 -6.36 -3.99 -11.59
C ASN A 231 -5.86 -4.94 -12.68
N GLU A 232 -6.73 -5.74 -13.25
CA GLU A 232 -6.38 -6.65 -14.34
C GLU A 232 -5.88 -5.87 -15.57
N THR A 233 -6.51 -4.73 -15.86
CA THR A 233 -6.16 -3.89 -16.99
C THR A 233 -5.08 -2.88 -16.62
N CYS A 234 -4.01 -2.84 -17.43
CA CYS A 234 -3.01 -1.79 -17.40
C CYS A 234 -3.40 -0.66 -18.35
N VAL A 235 -3.04 0.57 -18.01
CA VAL A 235 -3.25 1.76 -18.86
C VAL A 235 -1.92 2.37 -19.26
N SER A 236 -1.85 3.04 -20.41
CA SER A 236 -0.68 3.82 -20.77
C SER A 236 -0.57 5.08 -19.90
N VAL A 237 0.62 5.65 -19.82
CA VAL A 237 0.83 6.95 -19.16
C VAL A 237 -0.10 8.00 -19.74
N ARG A 238 -0.27 8.05 -21.07
CA ARG A 238 -1.18 8.96 -21.77
C ARG A 238 -2.63 8.76 -21.29
N GLU A 239 -3.14 7.53 -21.35
CA GLU A 239 -4.51 7.20 -20.93
C GLU A 239 -4.74 7.59 -19.46
N TRP A 240 -3.78 7.31 -18.59
CA TRP A 240 -3.88 7.68 -17.16
C TRP A 240 -3.92 9.19 -16.96
N VAL A 241 -3.10 9.96 -17.67
CA VAL A 241 -3.12 11.43 -17.60
C VAL A 241 -4.43 11.98 -18.12
N GLU A 242 -4.93 11.47 -19.26
CA GLU A 242 -6.24 11.86 -19.81
C GLU A 242 -7.38 11.59 -18.84
N LEU A 243 -7.36 10.43 -18.14
CA LEU A 243 -8.31 10.10 -17.08
C LEU A 243 -8.25 11.10 -15.93
N CYS A 244 -7.06 11.46 -15.47
CA CYS A 244 -6.89 12.45 -14.39
C CYS A 244 -7.40 13.83 -14.79
N TYR A 245 -7.07 14.32 -16.00
CA TYR A 245 -7.56 15.60 -16.51
C TYR A 245 -9.08 15.62 -16.64
N ARG A 246 -9.66 14.56 -17.23
CA ARG A 246 -11.11 14.41 -17.36
C ARG A 246 -11.81 14.40 -16.00
N THR A 247 -11.20 13.74 -15.01
CA THR A 247 -11.69 13.73 -13.62
C THR A 247 -11.73 15.14 -13.02
N ALA A 248 -10.76 15.99 -13.34
CA ALA A 248 -10.72 17.40 -12.97
C ALA A 248 -11.60 18.30 -13.85
N GLY A 249 -12.38 17.75 -14.81
CA GLY A 249 -13.22 18.50 -15.74
C GLY A 249 -12.41 19.28 -16.80
N ARG A 250 -11.23 18.78 -17.16
CA ARG A 250 -10.30 19.39 -18.11
C ARG A 250 -9.96 18.43 -19.25
N THR A 251 -9.40 18.98 -20.34
CA THR A 251 -8.81 18.22 -21.43
C THR A 251 -7.30 18.37 -21.36
N ALA A 252 -6.58 17.27 -21.50
CA ALA A 252 -5.11 17.30 -21.49
C ALA A 252 -4.56 17.77 -22.82
N GLU A 253 -3.62 18.70 -22.78
CA GLU A 253 -2.72 19.03 -23.90
C GLU A 253 -1.35 18.43 -23.60
N PHE A 254 -0.69 17.88 -24.62
CA PHE A 254 0.55 17.13 -24.44
C PHE A 254 1.73 17.76 -25.16
N ALA A 255 2.86 17.82 -24.47
CA ALA A 255 4.19 17.94 -25.05
C ALA A 255 4.97 16.64 -24.81
N HIS A 256 5.84 16.26 -25.70
CA HIS A 256 6.63 15.03 -25.62
C HIS A 256 8.07 15.33 -25.23
N VAL A 257 8.57 14.65 -24.20
CA VAL A 257 9.96 14.77 -23.78
C VAL A 257 10.78 13.65 -24.39
N HIS A 258 11.70 14.01 -25.28
CA HIS A 258 12.63 13.10 -25.94
C HIS A 258 14.06 13.31 -25.42
N GLY A 259 14.89 12.27 -25.42
CA GLY A 259 16.31 12.35 -25.08
C GLY A 259 16.68 11.76 -23.71
N VAL A 260 17.92 12.02 -23.27
CA VAL A 260 18.58 11.33 -22.13
C VAL A 260 18.26 11.98 -20.76
N ARG A 261 17.15 12.69 -20.63
CA ARG A 261 16.79 13.32 -19.35
C ARG A 261 16.23 12.28 -18.40
N SER A 262 16.58 12.39 -17.13
CA SER A 262 16.01 11.55 -16.08
C SER A 262 14.51 11.83 -15.97
N GLN A 263 13.69 10.81 -16.17
CA GLN A 263 12.23 10.92 -16.04
C GLN A 263 11.80 11.41 -14.65
N TRP A 264 12.56 11.09 -13.61
CA TRP A 264 12.30 11.51 -12.23
C TRP A 264 12.36 13.01 -11.97
N GLU A 265 12.93 13.79 -12.87
CA GLU A 265 13.01 15.24 -12.69
C GLU A 265 11.67 15.93 -12.99
N TYR A 266 10.85 15.32 -13.87
CA TYR A 266 9.60 15.90 -14.32
C TYR A 266 8.39 14.96 -14.28
N PHE A 267 8.58 13.70 -13.91
CA PHE A 267 7.50 12.71 -13.91
C PHE A 267 7.61 11.73 -12.72
N CYS A 268 6.47 11.18 -12.31
CA CYS A 268 6.31 10.52 -11.01
C CYS A 268 6.45 8.99 -11.03
N PHE A 269 6.75 8.37 -12.17
CA PHE A 269 6.96 6.93 -12.28
C PHE A 269 8.34 6.60 -12.87
N HIS A 270 8.83 5.38 -12.59
CA HIS A 270 10.03 4.85 -13.21
C HIS A 270 9.84 4.60 -14.70
N ASP A 271 10.94 4.66 -15.46
CA ASP A 271 10.94 4.41 -16.90
C ASP A 271 11.00 2.90 -17.20
N TYR A 272 10.01 2.16 -16.72
CA TYR A 272 9.80 0.77 -17.12
C TYR A 272 8.35 0.34 -16.87
N GLU A 273 7.89 -0.66 -17.60
CA GLU A 273 6.56 -1.22 -17.41
C GLU A 273 6.52 -2.11 -16.18
N TYR A 274 5.53 -1.88 -15.36
CA TYR A 274 5.32 -2.54 -14.09
C TYR A 274 3.96 -3.22 -14.11
N GLN A 275 3.96 -4.53 -14.39
CA GLN A 275 2.73 -5.30 -14.59
C GLN A 275 2.80 -6.63 -13.83
N LEU A 276 1.83 -6.85 -12.95
CA LEU A 276 1.64 -8.06 -12.16
C LEU A 276 0.58 -8.95 -12.80
N ASP A 277 0.81 -10.24 -12.82
CA ASP A 277 -0.24 -11.24 -13.01
C ASP A 277 -1.09 -11.29 -11.72
N VAL A 278 -2.36 -10.95 -11.87
CA VAL A 278 -3.30 -10.90 -10.74
C VAL A 278 -4.35 -12.02 -10.81
N THR A 279 -4.10 -13.07 -11.58
CA THR A 279 -5.03 -14.19 -11.75
C THR A 279 -5.41 -14.81 -10.39
N ARG A 280 -4.44 -14.97 -9.50
CA ARG A 280 -4.65 -15.53 -8.15
C ARG A 280 -5.53 -14.63 -7.26
N GLN A 281 -5.56 -13.32 -7.50
CA GLN A 281 -6.42 -12.37 -6.77
C GLN A 281 -7.91 -12.77 -6.82
N SER A 282 -8.36 -13.49 -7.87
CA SER A 282 -9.73 -13.95 -8.00
C SER A 282 -10.19 -14.86 -6.85
N GLU A 283 -9.26 -15.47 -6.11
CA GLU A 283 -9.57 -16.21 -4.86
C GLU A 283 -9.99 -15.28 -3.71
N LEU A 284 -9.64 -13.99 -3.78
CA LEU A 284 -9.93 -12.99 -2.76
C LEU A 284 -11.09 -12.08 -3.14
N ILE A 285 -11.01 -11.49 -4.34
CA ILE A 285 -12.04 -10.59 -4.88
C ILE A 285 -12.20 -10.85 -6.38
N THR A 286 -13.43 -10.75 -6.88
CA THR A 286 -13.76 -11.01 -8.28
C THR A 286 -13.89 -9.77 -9.15
N ASP A 287 -13.94 -8.59 -8.53
CA ASP A 287 -14.06 -7.30 -9.20
C ASP A 287 -13.18 -6.26 -8.53
N THR A 288 -12.73 -5.28 -9.28
CA THR A 288 -11.96 -4.14 -8.77
C THR A 288 -12.64 -2.82 -9.13
N ILE A 289 -12.40 -1.79 -8.34
CA ILE A 289 -12.90 -0.45 -8.62
C ILE A 289 -12.32 0.02 -9.96
N PRO A 290 -13.18 0.43 -10.93
CA PRO A 290 -12.72 0.99 -12.18
C PRO A 290 -11.79 2.19 -11.93
N LEU A 291 -10.68 2.29 -12.69
CA LEU A 291 -9.68 3.33 -12.50
C LEU A 291 -10.28 4.74 -12.51
N GLU A 292 -11.23 5.02 -13.42
CA GLU A 292 -11.90 6.32 -13.51
C GLU A 292 -12.72 6.64 -12.25
N GLU A 293 -13.39 5.65 -11.67
CA GLU A 293 -14.14 5.83 -10.43
C GLU A 293 -13.21 6.12 -9.25
N GLY A 294 -12.15 5.32 -9.11
CA GLY A 294 -11.16 5.52 -8.05
C GLY A 294 -10.40 6.83 -8.17
N LEU A 295 -10.10 7.29 -9.39
CA LEU A 295 -9.50 8.62 -9.62
C LEU A 295 -10.45 9.75 -9.22
N ARG A 296 -11.77 9.59 -9.43
CA ARG A 296 -12.77 10.57 -8.97
C ARG A 296 -12.76 10.68 -7.44
N GLU A 297 -12.69 9.58 -6.73
CA GLU A 297 -12.57 9.59 -5.27
C GLU A 297 -11.25 10.24 -4.81
N ALA A 298 -10.15 9.92 -5.48
CA ALA A 298 -8.84 10.53 -5.21
C ALA A 298 -8.85 12.05 -5.42
N TYR A 299 -9.47 12.52 -6.50
CA TYR A 299 -9.58 13.95 -6.81
C TYR A 299 -10.46 14.69 -5.80
N LEU A 300 -11.60 14.10 -5.40
CA LEU A 300 -12.45 14.69 -4.37
C LEU A 300 -11.71 14.88 -3.04
N TRP A 301 -10.94 13.87 -2.64
CA TRP A 301 -10.07 13.99 -1.48
C TRP A 301 -9.00 15.06 -1.68
N TYR A 302 -8.30 15.04 -2.80
CA TYR A 302 -7.25 16.00 -3.14
C TYR A 302 -7.75 17.45 -3.08
N CYS A 303 -8.95 17.76 -3.59
CA CYS A 303 -9.53 19.09 -3.56
C CYS A 303 -9.66 19.67 -2.15
N GLY A 304 -9.95 18.83 -1.16
CA GLY A 304 -10.07 19.23 0.25
C GLY A 304 -8.78 19.15 1.07
N HIS A 305 -7.68 18.58 0.51
CA HIS A 305 -6.48 18.25 1.29
C HIS A 305 -5.19 18.53 0.51
N LYS A 306 -5.18 19.57 -0.32
CA LYS A 306 -4.03 19.93 -1.18
C LYS A 306 -2.73 20.14 -0.38
N GLU A 307 -2.86 20.60 0.86
CA GLU A 307 -1.75 20.86 1.79
C GLU A 307 -1.12 19.58 2.36
N GLU A 308 -1.84 18.44 2.37
CA GLU A 308 -1.32 17.16 2.85
C GLU A 308 -0.42 16.46 1.81
N VAL A 309 -0.42 16.91 0.56
CA VAL A 309 0.33 16.30 -0.54
C VAL A 309 1.81 16.65 -0.46
N ASN A 310 2.66 15.63 -0.51
CA ASN A 310 4.13 15.77 -0.52
C ASN A 310 4.62 16.14 -1.92
N ARG A 311 4.48 17.41 -2.30
CA ARG A 311 4.88 17.90 -3.63
C ARG A 311 6.37 17.71 -3.90
N LYS A 312 6.69 17.44 -5.17
CA LYS A 312 8.04 17.37 -5.72
C LYS A 312 8.25 18.53 -6.69
N GLY A 313 9.49 18.80 -7.04
CA GLY A 313 9.86 19.91 -7.93
C GLY A 313 9.54 19.72 -9.42
N TYR A 314 8.63 18.82 -9.78
CA TYR A 314 8.33 18.48 -11.18
C TYR A 314 7.88 19.70 -11.99
N LEU A 315 6.93 20.49 -11.47
CA LEU A 315 6.43 21.68 -12.16
C LEU A 315 7.52 22.74 -12.33
N ALA A 316 8.33 22.98 -11.30
CA ALA A 316 9.45 23.93 -11.39
C ALA A 316 10.45 23.51 -12.46
N TYR A 317 10.82 22.21 -12.49
CA TYR A 317 11.70 21.68 -13.53
C TYR A 317 11.09 21.82 -14.94
N ILE A 318 9.80 21.52 -15.09
CA ILE A 318 9.09 21.68 -16.38
C ILE A 318 9.15 23.14 -16.83
N ASP A 319 8.82 24.09 -15.94
CA ASP A 319 8.79 25.50 -16.27
C ASP A 319 10.17 26.06 -16.64
N GLU A 320 11.21 25.63 -15.94
CA GLU A 320 12.59 26.14 -16.13
C GLU A 320 13.32 25.46 -17.28
N GLN A 321 13.09 24.15 -17.51
CA GLN A 321 13.93 23.34 -18.37
C GLN A 321 13.23 22.81 -19.62
N LEU A 322 11.90 22.70 -19.62
CA LEU A 322 11.16 22.08 -20.72
C LEU A 322 10.29 23.06 -21.52
N ARG A 323 9.81 24.16 -20.94
CA ARG A 323 9.02 25.17 -21.66
C ARG A 323 9.83 25.99 -22.67
N ALA A 324 11.14 26.03 -22.50
CA ALA A 324 12.03 26.83 -23.37
C ALA A 324 12.45 26.07 -24.64
N ILE A 325 11.92 24.89 -24.88
CA ILE A 325 12.18 24.02 -26.03
C ILE A 325 10.91 23.90 -26.85
#